data_78ba22d8a5715e21ef82fe7ad635cbb0
#
_entry.id   78ba22d8a5715e21ef82fe7ad635cbb0
#
_cell.length_a   1.000
_cell.length_b   1.000
_cell.length_c   1.000
_cell.angle_alpha   90.00
_cell.angle_beta   90.00
_cell.angle_gamma   90.00
#
_symmetry.space_group_name_H-M   'P 1'
#
loop_
_entity.id
_entity.type
_entity.pdbx_description
1 polymer ?
#
loop_
_entity_poly.entity_id
_entity_poly.type
_entity_poly.pdbx_seq_one_letter_code
_entity_poly.pdbx_strand_id
1 'polypeptide(L)'
;MLFDLSTKQKELEELDYWEMGILDLKISYFGDEVSVCIEDYHNKEKYWEIKFLVCAKVEYSNDALDIQWRKDQHVKDMTRGELHHHGQEISLQVYENNPDFVECMVDIGLLQMTIICRDIQIEHLELKDAQFFWQDNEILK
;
A
#
# COMPACT_ATOMS: atom_id res chain seq x y z
N MET A 1 -16.95 -2.47 14.54
CA MET A 1 -15.54 -2.34 14.12
C MET A 1 -14.68 -3.31 14.92
N LEU A 2 -13.79 -4.02 14.27
CA LEU A 2 -12.99 -5.09 14.89
C LEU A 2 -11.78 -4.58 15.69
N PHE A 3 -11.50 -3.30 15.64
CA PHE A 3 -10.35 -2.68 16.30
C PHE A 3 -10.70 -1.28 16.76
N ASP A 4 -9.90 -0.75 17.68
CA ASP A 4 -10.00 0.66 18.08
C ASP A 4 -9.35 1.53 17.01
N LEU A 5 -10.11 2.47 16.46
CA LEU A 5 -9.68 3.27 15.31
C LEU A 5 -8.46 4.14 15.63
N SER A 6 -8.45 4.81 16.78
CA SER A 6 -7.32 5.67 17.12
C SER A 6 -6.05 4.87 17.39
N THR A 7 -6.17 3.68 17.98
CA THR A 7 -5.04 2.78 18.19
C THR A 7 -4.47 2.30 16.87
N LYS A 8 -5.34 1.90 15.93
CA LYS A 8 -4.90 1.43 14.61
C LYS A 8 -4.23 2.57 13.82
N GLN A 9 -4.81 3.76 13.88
CA GLN A 9 -4.22 4.93 13.23
C GLN A 9 -2.80 5.18 13.75
N LYS A 10 -2.61 5.08 15.05
CA LYS A 10 -1.31 5.26 15.69
C LYS A 10 -0.32 4.16 15.28
N GLU A 11 -0.77 2.90 15.22
CA GLU A 11 0.07 1.81 14.74
C GLU A 11 0.58 2.07 13.33
N LEU A 12 -0.29 2.56 12.44
CA LEU A 12 0.10 2.90 11.07
C LEU A 12 1.14 4.02 11.06
N GLU A 13 0.92 5.08 11.82
CA GLU A 13 1.84 6.21 11.89
C GLU A 13 3.21 5.79 12.43
N GLU A 14 3.26 4.85 13.36
CA GLU A 14 4.50 4.36 13.95
C GLU A 14 5.35 3.54 12.98
N LEU A 15 4.83 3.17 11.82
CA LEU A 15 5.61 2.49 10.78
C LEU A 15 6.63 3.42 10.11
N ASP A 16 6.52 4.73 10.31
CA ASP A 16 7.40 5.73 9.71
C ASP A 16 7.49 5.59 8.19
N TYR A 17 6.33 5.44 7.55
CA TYR A 17 6.26 5.14 6.11
C TYR A 17 6.43 6.36 5.20
N TRP A 18 6.46 7.57 5.77
CA TRP A 18 6.53 8.79 4.96
C TRP A 18 7.76 8.80 4.06
N GLU A 19 7.51 9.02 2.78
CA GLU A 19 8.51 8.98 1.69
C GLU A 19 9.21 7.63 1.49
N MET A 20 8.77 6.57 2.19
CA MET A 20 9.31 5.24 1.97
C MET A 20 8.73 4.64 0.69
N GLY A 21 9.54 3.91 -0.05
CA GLY A 21 9.12 3.31 -1.32
C GLY A 21 8.02 2.27 -1.15
N ILE A 22 7.06 2.32 -2.05
CA ILE A 22 6.02 1.29 -2.13
C ILE A 22 6.58 0.17 -3.00
N LEU A 23 6.62 -1.03 -2.45
CA LEU A 23 7.17 -2.20 -3.12
C LEU A 23 6.15 -2.93 -3.97
N ASP A 24 4.88 -2.91 -3.56
CA ASP A 24 3.81 -3.55 -4.30
C ASP A 24 2.45 -3.08 -3.80
N LEU A 25 1.46 -3.20 -4.67
CA LEU A 25 0.06 -2.96 -4.36
C LEU A 25 -0.74 -4.08 -5.03
N LYS A 26 -1.55 -4.80 -4.27
CA LYS A 26 -2.38 -5.87 -4.78
C LYS A 26 -3.82 -5.69 -4.38
N ILE A 27 -4.72 -5.90 -5.33
CA ILE A 27 -6.17 -5.99 -5.10
C ILE A 27 -6.53 -7.42 -5.45
N SER A 28 -6.96 -8.20 -4.45
CA SER A 28 -7.15 -9.64 -4.58
C SER A 28 -8.58 -10.06 -4.28
N TYR A 29 -8.95 -11.24 -4.76
CA TYR A 29 -10.27 -11.86 -4.47
C TYR A 29 -11.42 -10.91 -4.81
N PHE A 30 -11.41 -10.40 -6.06
CA PHE A 30 -12.44 -9.46 -6.57
C PHE A 30 -12.58 -8.20 -5.72
N GLY A 31 -11.50 -7.75 -5.08
CA GLY A 31 -11.53 -6.53 -4.27
C GLY A 31 -11.85 -6.77 -2.79
N ASP A 32 -11.92 -8.02 -2.35
CA ASP A 32 -12.15 -8.32 -0.93
C ASP A 32 -10.95 -7.95 -0.06
N GLU A 33 -9.75 -8.00 -0.64
CA GLU A 33 -8.51 -7.66 0.07
C GLU A 33 -7.64 -6.72 -0.75
N VAL A 34 -7.03 -5.76 -0.04
CA VAL A 34 -6.02 -4.87 -0.62
C VAL A 34 -4.76 -4.99 0.23
N SER A 35 -3.61 -5.15 -0.41
CA SER A 35 -2.32 -5.26 0.26
C SER A 35 -1.38 -4.19 -0.27
N VAL A 36 -0.77 -3.43 0.64
CA VAL A 36 0.24 -2.43 0.31
C VAL A 36 1.54 -2.82 1.02
N CYS A 37 2.59 -3.03 0.25
CA CYS A 37 3.90 -3.38 0.78
C CYS A 37 4.81 -2.15 0.73
N ILE A 38 5.38 -1.78 1.87
CA ILE A 38 6.17 -0.54 2.05
C ILE A 38 7.51 -0.87 2.67
N GLU A 39 8.58 -0.22 2.18
CA GLU A 39 9.90 -0.34 2.76
C GLU A 39 9.90 0.01 4.24
N ASP A 40 10.70 -0.71 5.02
CA ASP A 40 10.89 -0.41 6.44
C ASP A 40 12.03 0.61 6.58
N TYR A 41 11.70 1.78 7.14
CA TYR A 41 12.67 2.84 7.39
C TYR A 41 13.82 2.38 8.32
N HIS A 42 13.51 1.54 9.29
CA HIS A 42 14.45 1.13 10.33
C HIS A 42 15.24 -0.14 10.01
N ASN A 43 14.83 -0.91 8.99
CA ASN A 43 15.49 -2.17 8.66
C ASN A 43 15.36 -2.46 7.16
N LYS A 44 16.47 -2.30 6.43
CA LYS A 44 16.50 -2.46 4.98
C LYS A 44 16.28 -3.90 4.51
N GLU A 45 16.37 -4.86 5.40
CA GLU A 45 16.17 -6.28 5.08
C GLU A 45 14.72 -6.70 5.23
N LYS A 46 13.86 -5.81 5.74
CA LYS A 46 12.46 -6.08 6.01
C LYS A 46 11.55 -5.07 5.31
N TYR A 47 10.26 -5.39 5.31
CA TYR A 47 9.22 -4.50 4.81
C TYR A 47 7.94 -4.69 5.60
N TRP A 48 7.05 -3.72 5.49
CA TRP A 48 5.73 -3.78 6.11
C TRP A 48 4.70 -4.14 5.05
N GLU A 49 3.81 -5.07 5.36
CA GLU A 49 2.63 -5.33 4.55
C GLU A 49 1.40 -4.88 5.32
N ILE A 50 0.66 -3.94 4.76
CA ILE A 50 -0.60 -3.46 5.33
C ILE A 50 -1.71 -4.10 4.52
N LYS A 51 -2.54 -4.91 5.18
CA LYS A 51 -3.66 -5.61 4.56
C LYS A 51 -4.97 -4.99 5.00
N PHE A 52 -5.77 -4.59 4.04
CA PHE A 52 -7.13 -4.12 4.25
C PHE A 52 -8.04 -5.29 3.92
N LEU A 53 -8.80 -5.77 4.89
CA LEU A 53 -9.52 -7.04 4.81
C LEU A 53 -11.03 -6.84 4.88
N VAL A 54 -11.77 -7.72 4.20
CA VAL A 54 -13.23 -7.66 4.08
C VAL A 54 -13.64 -6.29 3.55
N CYS A 55 -13.15 -5.97 2.36
CA CYS A 55 -13.41 -4.69 1.72
C CYS A 55 -14.79 -4.67 1.07
N ALA A 56 -15.54 -3.61 1.35
CA ALA A 56 -16.83 -3.36 0.71
C ALA A 56 -16.69 -2.43 -0.49
N LYS A 57 -15.63 -1.64 -0.53
CA LYS A 57 -15.38 -0.70 -1.62
C LYS A 57 -13.89 -0.44 -1.75
N VAL A 58 -13.41 -0.44 -2.99
CA VAL A 58 -12.04 -0.07 -3.33
C VAL A 58 -12.11 0.85 -4.53
N GLU A 59 -11.71 2.09 -4.33
CA GLU A 59 -11.58 3.07 -5.41
C GLU A 59 -10.14 3.53 -5.45
N TYR A 60 -9.58 3.69 -6.64
CA TYR A 60 -8.25 4.27 -6.76
C TYR A 60 -8.15 5.07 -8.05
N SER A 61 -7.26 6.05 -8.02
CA SER A 61 -6.82 6.74 -9.21
C SER A 61 -5.30 6.81 -9.20
N ASN A 62 -4.68 6.64 -10.35
CA ASN A 62 -3.26 6.87 -10.49
C ASN A 62 -3.05 8.03 -11.45
N ASP A 63 -1.87 8.63 -11.40
CA ASP A 63 -1.53 9.74 -12.28
C ASP A 63 -1.02 9.19 -13.62
N ALA A 64 -1.93 8.51 -14.34
CA ALA A 64 -1.60 7.88 -15.62
C ALA A 64 -1.33 8.90 -16.73
N LEU A 65 -1.77 10.15 -16.54
CA LEU A 65 -1.50 11.22 -17.51
C LEU A 65 -0.11 11.78 -17.39
N ASP A 66 0.54 11.62 -16.25
CA ASP A 66 1.93 12.01 -16.07
C ASP A 66 2.83 10.84 -16.43
N ILE A 67 3.16 10.73 -17.71
CA ILE A 67 3.98 9.63 -18.21
C ILE A 67 5.48 9.91 -18.12
N GLN A 68 5.88 11.10 -17.70
CA GLN A 68 7.30 11.50 -17.70
C GLN A 68 8.14 10.62 -16.79
N TRP A 69 7.61 10.26 -15.60
CA TRP A 69 8.35 9.42 -14.69
C TRP A 69 8.52 7.99 -15.24
N ARG A 70 7.59 7.55 -16.08
CA ARG A 70 7.58 6.19 -16.66
C ARG A 70 8.47 6.09 -17.90
N LYS A 71 8.71 7.19 -18.62
CA LYS A 71 9.46 7.20 -19.87
C LYS A 71 8.96 6.16 -20.86
N ASP A 72 7.64 6.01 -20.96
CA ASP A 72 6.96 5.01 -21.80
C ASP A 72 7.23 3.54 -21.42
N GLN A 73 7.78 3.29 -20.26
CA GLN A 73 7.94 1.93 -19.76
C GLN A 73 6.62 1.39 -19.17
N HIS A 74 6.45 0.07 -19.25
CA HIS A 74 5.42 -0.60 -18.48
C HIS A 74 5.94 -0.78 -17.05
N VAL A 75 5.09 -0.52 -16.05
CA VAL A 75 5.47 -0.66 -14.64
C VAL A 75 5.97 -2.07 -14.33
N LYS A 76 5.34 -3.08 -14.94
CA LYS A 76 5.75 -4.48 -14.74
C LYS A 76 7.20 -4.77 -15.13
N ASP A 77 7.80 -3.93 -15.99
CA ASP A 77 9.16 -4.10 -16.50
C ASP A 77 10.18 -3.26 -15.72
N MET A 78 9.74 -2.51 -14.72
CA MET A 78 10.59 -1.62 -13.94
C MET A 78 11.36 -2.35 -12.85
N THR A 79 12.52 -1.81 -12.51
CA THR A 79 13.27 -2.20 -11.32
C THR A 79 12.74 -1.44 -10.11
N ARG A 80 13.13 -1.86 -8.91
CA ARG A 80 12.74 -1.19 -7.67
C ARG A 80 13.09 0.30 -7.69
N GLY A 81 14.28 0.64 -8.19
CA GLY A 81 14.74 2.02 -8.25
C GLY A 81 13.99 2.90 -9.25
N GLU A 82 13.28 2.30 -10.19
CA GLU A 82 12.50 3.02 -11.18
C GLU A 82 11.06 3.29 -10.74
N LEU A 83 10.61 2.63 -9.66
CA LEU A 83 9.27 2.84 -9.11
C LEU A 83 9.21 4.19 -8.38
N HIS A 84 8.12 4.92 -8.57
CA HIS A 84 7.96 6.28 -8.02
C HIS A 84 6.79 6.43 -7.06
N HIS A 85 6.31 5.33 -6.50
CA HIS A 85 5.27 5.37 -5.47
C HIS A 85 5.92 5.41 -4.09
N HIS A 86 5.47 6.34 -3.25
CA HIS A 86 6.02 6.54 -1.91
C HIS A 86 4.91 6.76 -0.91
N GLY A 87 5.11 6.30 0.31
CA GLY A 87 4.15 6.53 1.39
C GLY A 87 3.99 8.02 1.68
N GLN A 88 2.76 8.50 1.67
CA GLN A 88 2.44 9.89 1.99
C GLN A 88 1.53 9.96 3.20
N GLU A 89 0.34 9.38 3.11
CA GLU A 89 -0.62 9.43 4.20
C GLU A 89 -1.57 8.24 4.15
N ILE A 90 -1.82 7.66 5.31
CA ILE A 90 -2.87 6.65 5.50
C ILE A 90 -3.71 7.13 6.67
N SER A 91 -4.94 7.57 6.40
CA SER A 91 -5.83 8.09 7.42
C SER A 91 -7.11 7.27 7.50
N LEU A 92 -7.60 7.07 8.70
CA LEU A 92 -8.74 6.25 9.01
C LEU A 92 -9.86 7.08 9.62
N GLN A 93 -11.10 6.78 9.23
CA GLN A 93 -12.29 7.34 9.87
C GLN A 93 -13.41 6.31 9.86
N VAL A 94 -14.37 6.45 10.77
CA VAL A 94 -15.55 5.59 10.78
C VAL A 94 -16.33 5.84 9.49
N TYR A 95 -16.78 4.76 8.85
CA TYR A 95 -17.63 4.89 7.66
C TYR A 95 -19.04 5.28 8.10
N GLU A 96 -19.53 6.44 7.63
CA GLU A 96 -20.80 6.99 8.07
C GLU A 96 -22.00 6.06 7.80
N ASN A 97 -22.00 5.40 6.65
CA ASN A 97 -23.14 4.57 6.24
C ASN A 97 -23.19 3.22 6.96
N ASN A 98 -22.08 2.80 7.57
CA ASN A 98 -22.03 1.55 8.34
C ASN A 98 -20.85 1.61 9.32
N PRO A 99 -21.12 1.87 10.62
CA PRO A 99 -20.05 2.05 11.60
C PRO A 99 -19.25 0.79 11.95
N ASP A 100 -19.65 -0.39 11.42
CA ASP A 100 -18.83 -1.59 11.52
C ASP A 100 -17.65 -1.57 10.55
N PHE A 101 -17.64 -0.60 9.61
CA PHE A 101 -16.59 -0.43 8.61
C PHE A 101 -15.77 0.82 8.88
N VAL A 102 -14.53 0.79 8.42
CA VAL A 102 -13.62 1.95 8.43
C VAL A 102 -13.42 2.43 7.01
N GLU A 103 -13.38 3.74 6.84
CA GLU A 103 -13.02 4.37 5.58
C GLU A 103 -11.55 4.77 5.65
N CYS A 104 -10.74 4.22 4.75
CA CYS A 104 -9.31 4.43 4.71
C CYS A 104 -8.96 5.27 3.49
N MET A 105 -8.28 6.39 3.72
CA MET A 105 -7.69 7.20 2.67
C MET A 105 -6.21 6.85 2.60
N VAL A 106 -5.78 6.30 1.46
CA VAL A 106 -4.40 5.83 1.27
C VAL A 106 -3.78 6.62 0.13
N ASP A 107 -2.82 7.46 0.47
CA ASP A 107 -2.06 8.27 -0.50
C ASP A 107 -0.65 7.72 -0.57
N ILE A 108 -0.29 7.19 -1.73
CA ILE A 108 1.05 6.66 -1.98
C ILE A 108 1.73 7.40 -3.14
N GLY A 109 1.50 8.70 -3.18
CA GLY A 109 2.13 9.60 -4.15
C GLY A 109 1.37 9.66 -5.46
N LEU A 110 1.80 8.89 -6.45
CA LEU A 110 1.15 8.88 -7.76
C LEU A 110 -0.20 8.17 -7.77
N LEU A 111 -0.56 7.52 -6.69
CA LEU A 111 -1.81 6.77 -6.59
C LEU A 111 -2.51 7.10 -5.28
N GLN A 112 -3.80 7.39 -5.35
CA GLN A 112 -4.65 7.63 -4.20
C GLN A 112 -5.77 6.60 -4.19
N MET A 113 -6.09 6.08 -3.00
CA MET A 113 -7.12 5.08 -2.80
C MET A 113 -8.10 5.48 -1.71
N THR A 114 -9.34 5.06 -1.88
CA THR A 114 -10.33 5.04 -0.80
C THR A 114 -10.76 3.59 -0.63
N ILE A 115 -10.57 3.06 0.56
CA ILE A 115 -10.89 1.66 0.88
C ILE A 115 -11.86 1.65 2.05
N ILE A 116 -12.99 0.96 1.87
CA ILE A 116 -13.95 0.74 2.96
C ILE A 116 -13.85 -0.73 3.32
N CYS A 117 -13.39 -1.02 4.55
CA CYS A 117 -13.12 -2.39 4.99
C CYS A 117 -13.48 -2.58 6.46
N ARG A 118 -13.46 -3.85 6.89
CA ARG A 118 -13.80 -4.19 8.28
C ARG A 118 -12.57 -4.42 9.16
N ASP A 119 -11.43 -4.75 8.57
CA ASP A 119 -10.24 -5.08 9.34
C ASP A 119 -8.98 -4.59 8.63
N ILE A 120 -7.96 -4.31 9.41
CA ILE A 120 -6.64 -3.91 8.92
C ILE A 120 -5.60 -4.70 9.70
N GLN A 121 -4.73 -5.39 8.99
CA GLN A 121 -3.64 -6.15 9.59
C GLN A 121 -2.31 -5.63 9.09
N ILE A 122 -1.33 -5.57 9.97
CA ILE A 122 0.02 -5.09 9.66
C ILE A 122 0.99 -6.23 9.96
N GLU A 123 1.77 -6.62 8.96
CA GLU A 123 2.75 -7.69 9.09
C GLU A 123 4.15 -7.16 8.80
N HIS A 124 5.13 -7.62 9.55
CA HIS A 124 6.54 -7.28 9.38
C HIS A 124 7.26 -8.49 8.77
N LEU A 125 7.74 -8.37 7.53
CA LEU A 125 8.19 -9.50 6.74
C LEU A 125 9.61 -9.31 6.24
N GLU A 126 10.25 -10.43 5.90
CA GLU A 126 11.62 -10.43 5.37
C GLU A 126 11.62 -10.26 3.85
N LEU A 127 12.41 -9.31 3.35
CA LEU A 127 12.53 -9.12 1.90
C LEU A 127 13.06 -10.36 1.18
N LYS A 128 13.94 -11.12 1.83
CA LYS A 128 14.53 -12.33 1.23
C LYS A 128 13.47 -13.39 0.88
N ASP A 129 12.34 -13.39 1.57
CA ASP A 129 11.27 -14.36 1.38
C ASP A 129 10.16 -13.85 0.45
N ALA A 130 10.27 -12.59 -0.01
CA ALA A 130 9.27 -11.97 -0.85
C ALA A 130 9.44 -12.33 -2.32
N GLN A 131 8.33 -12.26 -3.07
CA GLN A 131 8.33 -12.47 -4.52
C GLN A 131 7.63 -11.28 -5.18
N PHE A 132 8.37 -10.19 -5.37
CA PHE A 132 7.85 -9.00 -6.03
C PHE A 132 8.15 -9.05 -7.53
N PHE A 133 7.27 -8.46 -8.34
CA PHE A 133 7.42 -8.49 -9.81
C PHE A 133 8.74 -7.84 -10.28
N TRP A 134 9.19 -6.80 -9.60
CA TRP A 134 10.39 -6.05 -9.99
C TRP A 134 11.69 -6.81 -9.72
N GLN A 135 11.66 -7.85 -8.89
CA GLN A 135 12.87 -8.63 -8.57
C GLN A 135 13.46 -9.32 -9.80
N ASP A 136 12.61 -9.83 -10.68
CA ASP A 136 13.08 -10.45 -11.94
C ASP A 136 13.73 -9.41 -12.84
N ASN A 137 13.22 -8.18 -12.83
CA ASN A 137 13.77 -7.09 -13.63
C ASN A 137 15.15 -6.65 -13.13
N GLU A 138 15.41 -6.77 -11.83
CA GLU A 138 16.73 -6.49 -11.26
C GLU A 138 17.81 -7.38 -11.87
N ILE A 139 17.47 -8.64 -12.13
CA ILE A 139 18.41 -9.61 -12.69
C ILE A 139 18.70 -9.31 -14.16
N LEU A 140 17.69 -8.80 -14.90
CA LEU A 140 17.80 -8.54 -16.34
C LEU A 140 18.50 -7.22 -16.68
N LYS A 141 18.58 -6.34 -15.72
CA LYS A 141 19.18 -5.02 -15.87
C LYS A 141 20.42 -4.87 -15.01
#